data_05b826b07b589d6d4911dddf31c6dd15
#
_entry.id   05b826b07b589d6d4911dddf31c6dd15
#
_cell.length_a   1.000
_cell.length_b   1.000
_cell.length_c   1.000
_cell.angle_alpha   90.00
_cell.angle_beta   90.00
_cell.angle_gamma   90.00
#
_symmetry.space_group_name_H-M   'P 1'
#
loop_
_entity.id
_entity.type
_entity.pdbx_description
1 polymer ?
#
loop_
_entity_poly.entity_id
_entity_poly.type
_entity_poly.pdbx_seq_one_letter_code
_entity_poly.pdbx_strand_id
1 'polypeptide(L)'
;MKRKAGTVCTALGIALLLAALSLFGYNEWQSARAGQAASAALEEIAHLWATPETADSAMAPDVMPAVEVDGQTYVGTLSFPTLNLELPVMAGWDYDKLQSAPCRYSGSLATADLVIAGHNYTRHFGRLDTLQPGDEVIFTTMNGLQHHYTVALVETLAATDLADMTAGEYPLSLFTCNYSGQARVTVRCEASDDL
;
A
#
# COMPACT_ATOMS: atom_id res chain seq x y z
N MET A 1 -12.97 -50.53 -18.60
CA MET A 1 -12.42 -49.18 -18.93
C MET A 1 -13.02 -48.07 -18.10
N LYS A 2 -14.32 -48.03 -17.79
CA LYS A 2 -15.00 -46.93 -17.04
C LYS A 2 -14.46 -46.72 -15.60
N ARG A 3 -14.09 -47.76 -14.87
CA ARG A 3 -13.55 -47.67 -13.48
C ARG A 3 -12.20 -46.99 -13.42
N LYS A 4 -11.29 -47.19 -14.37
CA LYS A 4 -9.98 -46.56 -14.43
C LYS A 4 -10.07 -45.07 -14.72
N ALA A 5 -11.00 -44.65 -15.55
CA ALA A 5 -11.24 -43.23 -15.84
C ALA A 5 -11.75 -42.48 -14.60
N GLY A 6 -12.66 -43.06 -13.82
CA GLY A 6 -13.14 -42.47 -12.57
C GLY A 6 -12.00 -42.25 -11.53
N THR A 7 -11.13 -43.27 -11.34
CA THR A 7 -10.00 -43.14 -10.42
C THR A 7 -9.01 -42.04 -10.85
N VAL A 8 -8.75 -41.94 -12.16
CA VAL A 8 -7.88 -40.89 -12.69
C VAL A 8 -8.48 -39.49 -12.47
N CYS A 9 -9.79 -39.32 -12.74
CA CYS A 9 -10.47 -38.05 -12.48
C CYS A 9 -10.46 -37.66 -11.00
N THR A 10 -10.68 -38.64 -10.10
CA THR A 10 -10.63 -38.37 -8.66
C THR A 10 -9.21 -37.98 -8.21
N ALA A 11 -8.18 -38.69 -8.68
CA ALA A 11 -6.79 -38.36 -8.35
C ALA A 11 -6.39 -36.98 -8.86
N LEU A 12 -6.80 -36.61 -10.09
CA LEU A 12 -6.56 -35.28 -10.65
C LEU A 12 -7.29 -34.20 -9.85
N GLY A 13 -8.56 -34.44 -9.47
CA GLY A 13 -9.32 -33.51 -8.62
C GLY A 13 -8.66 -33.26 -7.26
N ILE A 14 -8.19 -34.31 -6.61
CA ILE A 14 -7.44 -34.19 -5.35
C ILE A 14 -6.14 -33.38 -5.56
N ALA A 15 -5.38 -33.68 -6.62
CA ALA A 15 -4.14 -32.97 -6.92
C ALA A 15 -4.39 -31.48 -7.15
N LEU A 16 -5.45 -31.10 -7.88
CA LEU A 16 -5.82 -29.69 -8.09
C LEU A 16 -6.24 -28.99 -6.79
N LEU A 17 -6.99 -29.68 -5.91
CA LEU A 17 -7.36 -29.13 -4.61
C LEU A 17 -6.12 -28.88 -3.72
N LEU A 18 -5.19 -29.82 -3.69
CA LEU A 18 -3.95 -29.66 -2.94
C LEU A 18 -3.10 -28.51 -3.49
N ALA A 19 -3.01 -28.37 -4.81
CA ALA A 19 -2.32 -27.26 -5.44
C ALA A 19 -2.97 -25.90 -5.09
N ALA A 20 -4.31 -25.82 -5.14
CA ALA A 20 -5.05 -24.60 -4.77
C ALA A 20 -4.84 -24.24 -3.29
N LEU A 21 -4.90 -25.21 -2.37
CA LEU A 21 -4.64 -24.99 -0.95
C LEU A 21 -3.20 -24.54 -0.70
N SER A 22 -2.23 -25.12 -1.42
CA SER A 22 -0.82 -24.71 -1.32
C SER A 22 -0.59 -23.28 -1.77
N LEU A 23 -1.22 -22.88 -2.89
CA LEU A 23 -1.16 -21.49 -3.39
C LEU A 23 -1.83 -20.51 -2.42
N PHE A 24 -2.98 -20.87 -1.87
CA PHE A 24 -3.66 -20.06 -0.85
C PHE A 24 -2.78 -19.87 0.38
N GLY A 25 -2.24 -20.97 0.93
CA GLY A 25 -1.35 -20.90 2.09
C GLY A 25 -0.07 -20.10 1.83
N TYR A 26 0.48 -20.18 0.63
CA TYR A 26 1.63 -19.39 0.22
C TYR A 26 1.31 -17.88 0.17
N ASN A 27 0.17 -17.50 -0.41
CA ASN A 27 -0.27 -16.11 -0.46
C ASN A 27 -0.53 -15.53 0.94
N GLU A 28 -1.18 -16.29 1.82
CA GLU A 28 -1.40 -15.88 3.21
C GLU A 28 -0.08 -15.71 3.98
N TRP A 29 0.87 -16.61 3.76
CA TRP A 29 2.19 -16.50 4.36
C TRP A 29 2.94 -15.25 3.88
N GLN A 30 2.91 -14.95 2.58
CA GLN A 30 3.51 -13.73 2.04
C GLN A 30 2.86 -12.48 2.62
N SER A 31 1.53 -12.42 2.67
CA SER A 31 0.78 -11.31 3.26
C SER A 31 1.11 -11.11 4.75
N ALA A 32 1.21 -12.20 5.51
CA ALA A 32 1.59 -12.15 6.93
C ALA A 32 3.02 -11.63 7.11
N ARG A 33 3.96 -12.09 6.29
CA ARG A 33 5.35 -11.64 6.31
C ARG A 33 5.48 -10.16 5.97
N ALA A 34 4.76 -9.70 4.95
CA ALA A 34 4.73 -8.29 4.57
C ALA A 34 4.15 -7.42 5.70
N GLY A 35 3.06 -7.86 6.33
CA GLY A 35 2.48 -7.16 7.49
C GLY A 35 3.45 -7.09 8.69
N GLN A 36 4.22 -8.14 8.94
CA GLN A 36 5.25 -8.13 9.99
C GLN A 36 6.37 -7.15 9.69
N ALA A 37 6.85 -7.10 8.44
CA ALA A 37 7.88 -6.13 8.03
C ALA A 37 7.38 -4.69 8.17
N ALA A 38 6.14 -4.41 7.76
CA ALA A 38 5.51 -3.10 7.92
C ALA A 38 5.37 -2.72 9.40
N SER A 39 4.92 -3.64 10.27
CA SER A 39 4.78 -3.38 11.70
C SER A 39 6.12 -3.11 12.39
N ALA A 40 7.17 -3.86 12.05
CA ALA A 40 8.51 -3.63 12.60
C ALA A 40 9.05 -2.24 12.21
N ALA A 41 8.87 -1.83 10.96
CA ALA A 41 9.24 -0.50 10.51
C ALA A 41 8.44 0.61 11.22
N LEU A 42 7.14 0.41 11.45
CA LEU A 42 6.30 1.37 12.19
C LEU A 42 6.77 1.52 13.65
N GLU A 43 7.13 0.42 14.33
CA GLU A 43 7.66 0.48 15.69
C GLU A 43 8.93 1.32 15.75
N GLU A 44 9.86 1.13 14.82
CA GLU A 44 11.09 1.89 14.77
C GLU A 44 10.86 3.37 14.43
N ILE A 45 9.97 3.66 13.47
CA ILE A 45 9.54 5.02 13.14
C ILE A 45 8.91 5.70 14.37
N ALA A 46 8.06 5.01 15.13
CA ALA A 46 7.46 5.55 16.34
C ALA A 46 8.51 5.89 17.42
N HIS A 47 9.56 5.08 17.55
CA HIS A 47 10.70 5.39 18.42
C HIS A 47 11.44 6.66 17.99
N LEU A 48 11.63 6.86 16.70
CA LEU A 48 12.28 8.07 16.17
C LEU A 48 11.42 9.32 16.41
N TRP A 49 10.10 9.24 16.27
CA TRP A 49 9.19 10.35 16.58
C TRP A 49 9.17 10.70 18.08
N ALA A 50 9.39 9.74 18.96
CA ALA A 50 9.45 9.96 20.39
C ALA A 50 10.75 10.66 20.84
N THR A 51 11.75 10.77 19.96
CA THR A 51 13.06 11.35 20.27
C THR A 51 13.14 12.78 19.72
N PRO A 52 13.26 13.83 20.55
CA PRO A 52 13.12 15.24 20.14
C PRO A 52 14.17 15.76 19.13
N GLU A 53 15.20 14.99 18.81
CA GLU A 53 16.33 15.46 17.98
C GLU A 53 16.03 15.55 16.48
N THR A 54 14.90 15.04 15.99
CA THR A 54 14.59 14.99 14.56
C THR A 54 13.71 16.13 14.05
N ALA A 55 13.25 17.03 14.92
CA ALA A 55 12.28 18.08 14.55
C ALA A 55 12.89 19.34 13.90
N ASP A 56 14.22 19.48 13.85
CA ASP A 56 14.87 20.78 13.51
C ASP A 56 15.71 20.76 12.22
N SER A 57 15.32 19.97 11.23
CA SER A 57 15.89 20.14 9.89
C SER A 57 14.95 20.98 9.05
N ALA A 58 15.23 22.28 8.93
CA ALA A 58 14.64 23.15 7.92
C ALA A 58 15.01 22.62 6.52
N MET A 59 14.23 21.65 6.03
CA MET A 59 14.36 21.13 4.68
C MET A 59 13.75 22.10 3.67
N ALA A 60 14.28 22.07 2.44
CA ALA A 60 13.67 22.79 1.34
C ALA A 60 12.18 22.38 1.19
N PRO A 61 11.27 23.31 0.87
CA PRO A 61 9.83 23.06 0.86
C PRO A 61 9.38 21.93 -0.06
N ASP A 62 10.20 21.57 -1.04
CA ASP A 62 9.88 20.54 -2.05
C ASP A 62 10.36 19.12 -1.67
N VAL A 63 11.07 18.95 -0.56
CA VAL A 63 11.63 17.66 -0.16
C VAL A 63 10.81 17.09 0.99
N MET A 64 10.19 15.94 0.79
CA MET A 64 9.51 15.22 1.86
C MET A 64 10.53 14.78 2.92
N PRO A 65 10.30 15.05 4.22
CA PRO A 65 11.15 14.54 5.30
C PRO A 65 11.32 13.03 5.16
N ALA A 66 12.53 12.53 5.33
CA ALA A 66 12.81 11.11 5.17
C ALA A 66 13.68 10.60 6.30
N VAL A 67 13.47 9.34 6.70
CA VAL A 67 14.24 8.66 7.74
C VAL A 67 14.70 7.32 7.21
N GLU A 68 15.90 6.91 7.56
CA GLU A 68 16.45 5.59 7.24
C GLU A 68 16.23 4.63 8.42
N VAL A 69 15.59 3.49 8.14
CA VAL A 69 15.36 2.39 9.07
C VAL A 69 15.81 1.10 8.37
N ASP A 70 16.73 0.37 8.97
CA ASP A 70 17.27 -0.89 8.44
C ASP A 70 17.72 -0.83 6.97
N GLY A 71 18.36 0.29 6.58
CA GLY A 71 18.83 0.50 5.21
C GLY A 71 17.73 0.81 4.19
N GLN A 72 16.51 1.08 4.65
CA GLN A 72 15.38 1.53 3.82
C GLN A 72 14.99 2.95 4.22
N THR A 73 14.69 3.79 3.21
CA THR A 73 14.29 5.19 3.42
C THR A 73 12.77 5.30 3.41
N TYR A 74 12.19 5.87 4.46
CA TYR A 74 10.76 6.12 4.62
C TYR A 74 10.46 7.62 4.59
N VAL A 75 9.31 7.99 4.03
CA VAL A 75 8.86 9.40 3.90
C VAL A 75 7.62 9.71 4.73
N GLY A 76 6.97 8.71 5.30
CA GLY A 76 5.78 8.89 6.11
C GLY A 76 5.11 7.56 6.45
N THR A 77 3.95 7.67 7.09
CA THR A 77 3.01 6.57 7.29
C THR A 77 1.65 6.90 6.71
N LEU A 78 0.91 5.88 6.29
CA LEU A 78 -0.49 5.96 5.88
C LEU A 78 -1.36 5.25 6.90
N SER A 79 -2.38 5.93 7.39
CA SER A 79 -3.42 5.36 8.26
C SER A 79 -4.76 5.36 7.55
N PHE A 80 -5.47 4.25 7.66
CA PHE A 80 -6.82 4.03 7.16
C PHE A 80 -7.73 3.62 8.33
N PRO A 81 -8.37 4.56 9.03
CA PRO A 81 -9.20 4.27 10.21
C PRO A 81 -10.29 3.23 9.92
N THR A 82 -11.00 3.36 8.80
CA THR A 82 -12.06 2.43 8.37
C THR A 82 -11.55 0.99 8.20
N LEU A 83 -10.29 0.81 7.77
CA LEU A 83 -9.68 -0.51 7.58
C LEU A 83 -8.94 -1.01 8.83
N ASN A 84 -8.79 -0.18 9.86
CA ASN A 84 -7.88 -0.41 10.99
C ASN A 84 -6.49 -0.85 10.49
N LEU A 85 -5.92 -0.07 9.59
CA LEU A 85 -4.67 -0.36 8.90
C LEU A 85 -3.76 0.86 8.97
N GLU A 86 -2.51 0.64 9.37
CA GLU A 86 -1.43 1.62 9.30
C GLU A 86 -0.22 0.99 8.60
N LEU A 87 0.43 1.75 7.71
CA LEU A 87 1.52 1.28 6.87
C LEU A 87 2.60 2.34 6.74
N PRO A 88 3.88 1.98 6.85
CA PRO A 88 4.98 2.88 6.52
C PRO A 88 5.06 3.06 5.00
N VAL A 89 5.54 4.22 4.53
CA VAL A 89 5.69 4.53 3.10
C VAL A 89 7.15 4.77 2.77
N MET A 90 7.71 3.93 1.90
CA MET A 90 9.10 4.07 1.42
C MET A 90 9.25 5.23 0.43
N ALA A 91 10.40 5.87 0.42
CA ALA A 91 10.69 7.07 -0.37
C ALA A 91 10.66 6.86 -1.90
N GLY A 92 10.95 5.67 -2.35
CA GLY A 92 11.04 5.36 -3.78
C GLY A 92 10.50 3.98 -4.12
N TRP A 93 9.85 3.91 -5.27
CA TRP A 93 9.23 2.70 -5.78
C TRP A 93 10.26 1.70 -6.30
N ASP A 94 10.09 0.44 -5.90
CA ASP A 94 10.81 -0.73 -6.42
C ASP A 94 9.96 -1.98 -6.18
N TYR A 95 10.03 -2.96 -7.07
CA TYR A 95 9.24 -4.19 -6.96
C TYR A 95 9.55 -5.00 -5.70
N ASP A 96 10.82 -5.06 -5.30
CA ASP A 96 11.23 -5.79 -4.10
C ASP A 96 10.78 -5.07 -2.83
N LYS A 97 10.82 -3.74 -2.84
CA LYS A 97 10.34 -2.90 -1.73
C LYS A 97 8.85 -3.03 -1.50
N LEU A 98 8.05 -3.12 -2.56
CA LEU A 98 6.59 -3.32 -2.46
C LEU A 98 6.19 -4.57 -1.68
N GLN A 99 7.07 -5.57 -1.59
CA GLN A 99 6.83 -6.78 -0.79
C GLN A 99 6.85 -6.49 0.71
N SER A 100 7.50 -5.41 1.13
CA SER A 100 7.69 -5.04 2.55
C SER A 100 6.80 -3.87 2.97
N ALA A 101 6.60 -2.87 2.11
CA ALA A 101 5.77 -1.70 2.40
C ALA A 101 5.30 -1.00 1.11
N PRO A 102 4.23 -0.18 1.17
CA PRO A 102 3.90 0.77 0.11
C PRO A 102 5.05 1.73 -0.17
N CYS A 103 5.14 2.20 -1.42
CA CYS A 103 6.21 3.07 -1.87
C CYS A 103 5.64 4.33 -2.54
N ARG A 104 6.28 5.47 -2.33
CA ARG A 104 6.04 6.65 -3.15
C ARG A 104 6.39 6.32 -4.60
N TYR A 105 5.39 6.38 -5.47
CA TYR A 105 5.52 6.13 -6.89
C TYR A 105 5.94 7.41 -7.64
N SER A 106 5.25 8.52 -7.39
CA SER A 106 5.53 9.84 -7.97
C SER A 106 4.95 10.96 -7.11
N GLY A 107 5.22 12.20 -7.49
CA GLY A 107 4.66 13.39 -6.85
C GLY A 107 5.18 13.65 -5.45
N SER A 108 4.60 14.65 -4.78
CA SER A 108 4.94 15.05 -3.41
C SER A 108 3.76 15.75 -2.73
N LEU A 109 3.87 15.96 -1.42
CA LEU A 109 2.92 16.79 -0.68
C LEU A 109 2.96 18.26 -1.14
N ALA A 110 4.16 18.76 -1.48
CA ALA A 110 4.35 20.15 -1.90
C ALA A 110 3.70 20.44 -3.26
N THR A 111 3.68 19.47 -4.16
CA THR A 111 3.05 19.58 -5.47
C THR A 111 1.58 19.15 -5.49
N ALA A 112 1.07 18.65 -4.35
CA ALA A 112 -0.29 18.14 -4.18
C ALA A 112 -0.70 17.10 -5.25
N ASP A 113 0.22 16.19 -5.55
CA ASP A 113 0.05 15.14 -6.55
C ASP A 113 0.69 13.81 -6.11
N LEU A 114 0.75 13.57 -4.79
CA LEU A 114 1.41 12.40 -4.22
C LEU A 114 0.72 11.11 -4.66
N VAL A 115 1.48 10.22 -5.30
CA VAL A 115 1.02 8.90 -5.73
C VAL A 115 1.79 7.81 -4.98
N ILE A 116 1.07 6.91 -4.33
CA ILE A 116 1.63 5.79 -3.56
C ILE A 116 1.14 4.47 -4.14
N ALA A 117 2.10 3.60 -4.47
CA ALA A 117 1.85 2.23 -4.90
C ALA A 117 1.99 1.27 -3.72
N GLY A 118 1.14 0.26 -3.65
CA GLY A 118 1.25 -0.82 -2.68
C GLY A 118 0.97 -2.18 -3.31
N HIS A 119 1.48 -3.24 -2.70
CA HIS A 119 1.14 -4.60 -3.11
C HIS A 119 -0.29 -4.95 -2.70
N ASN A 120 -0.96 -5.83 -3.45
CA ASN A 120 -2.33 -6.27 -3.17
C ASN A 120 -2.42 -7.33 -2.06
N TYR A 121 -1.47 -7.38 -1.14
CA TYR A 121 -1.58 -8.18 0.07
C TYR A 121 -2.71 -7.67 0.96
N THR A 122 -3.45 -8.57 1.61
CA THR A 122 -4.54 -8.22 2.53
C THR A 122 -4.09 -7.30 3.68
N ARG A 123 -2.81 -7.42 4.08
CA ARG A 123 -2.18 -6.59 5.12
C ARG A 123 -1.50 -5.33 4.58
N HIS A 124 -1.61 -5.07 3.28
CA HIS A 124 -1.20 -3.84 2.61
C HIS A 124 -2.41 -3.21 1.90
N PHE A 125 -2.31 -2.95 0.58
CA PHE A 125 -3.35 -2.30 -0.21
C PHE A 125 -4.42 -3.24 -0.78
N GLY A 126 -4.41 -4.53 -0.44
CA GLY A 126 -5.36 -5.51 -0.97
C GLY A 126 -6.82 -5.28 -0.57
N ARG A 127 -7.08 -4.34 0.34
CA ARG A 127 -8.43 -3.94 0.78
C ARG A 127 -8.84 -2.54 0.32
N LEU A 128 -8.05 -1.87 -0.52
CA LEU A 128 -8.38 -0.52 -1.01
C LEU A 128 -9.71 -0.47 -1.78
N ASP A 129 -10.09 -1.57 -2.44
CA ASP A 129 -11.38 -1.70 -3.14
C ASP A 129 -12.61 -1.70 -2.23
N THR A 130 -12.40 -1.82 -0.92
CA THR A 130 -13.50 -1.76 0.08
C THR A 130 -13.72 -0.35 0.64
N LEU A 131 -12.82 0.60 0.38
CA LEU A 131 -12.99 2.01 0.75
C LEU A 131 -14.13 2.64 -0.04
N GLN A 132 -14.76 3.64 0.58
CA GLN A 132 -15.88 4.36 -0.01
C GLN A 132 -15.62 5.87 0.02
N PRO A 133 -16.23 6.65 -0.90
CA PRO A 133 -16.23 8.10 -0.80
C PRO A 133 -16.68 8.57 0.59
N GLY A 134 -15.87 9.44 1.20
CA GLY A 134 -16.06 9.92 2.57
C GLY A 134 -15.20 9.23 3.62
N ASP A 135 -14.55 8.09 3.30
CA ASP A 135 -13.60 7.45 4.23
C ASP A 135 -12.35 8.33 4.40
N GLU A 136 -11.84 8.36 5.64
CA GLU A 136 -10.64 9.11 5.99
C GLU A 136 -9.37 8.34 5.63
N VAL A 137 -8.37 9.08 5.13
CA VAL A 137 -6.99 8.63 4.93
C VAL A 137 -6.07 9.67 5.55
N ILE A 138 -5.13 9.26 6.40
CA ILE A 138 -4.19 10.16 7.05
C ILE A 138 -2.78 9.82 6.59
N PHE A 139 -2.06 10.79 6.03
CA PHE A 139 -0.63 10.67 5.76
C PHE A 139 0.15 11.45 6.81
N THR A 140 0.99 10.77 7.58
CA THR A 140 1.86 11.39 8.58
C THR A 140 3.29 11.40 8.06
N THR A 141 3.88 12.59 7.92
CA THR A 141 5.28 12.77 7.47
C THR A 141 6.27 12.31 8.55
N MET A 142 7.55 12.13 8.17
CA MET A 142 8.59 11.70 9.12
C MET A 142 8.90 12.74 10.22
N ASN A 143 8.48 14.00 10.08
CA ASN A 143 8.52 15.00 11.14
C ASN A 143 7.22 15.09 11.97
N GLY A 144 6.29 14.14 11.80
CA GLY A 144 5.07 14.01 12.60
C GLY A 144 3.91 14.92 12.17
N LEU A 145 4.04 15.66 11.06
CA LEU A 145 2.93 16.47 10.53
C LEU A 145 1.90 15.56 9.84
N GLN A 146 0.64 15.69 10.26
CA GLN A 146 -0.48 14.95 9.68
C GLN A 146 -1.15 15.73 8.56
N HIS A 147 -1.40 15.05 7.46
CA HIS A 147 -2.21 15.53 6.34
C HIS A 147 -3.44 14.63 6.24
N HIS A 148 -4.61 15.25 6.40
CA HIS A 148 -5.90 14.56 6.37
C HIS A 148 -6.49 14.60 4.98
N TYR A 149 -6.98 13.47 4.51
CA TYR A 149 -7.61 13.31 3.21
C TYR A 149 -8.92 12.56 3.36
N THR A 150 -9.82 12.82 2.43
CA THR A 150 -11.08 12.09 2.29
C THR A 150 -11.09 11.37 0.95
N VAL A 151 -11.48 10.10 0.94
CA VAL A 151 -11.67 9.37 -0.32
C VAL A 151 -12.76 10.04 -1.14
N ALA A 152 -12.40 10.50 -2.34
CA ALA A 152 -13.32 11.09 -3.30
C ALA A 152 -13.89 10.03 -4.26
N LEU A 153 -13.02 9.11 -4.71
CA LEU A 153 -13.36 8.12 -5.73
C LEU A 153 -12.52 6.85 -5.56
N VAL A 154 -13.16 5.71 -5.76
CA VAL A 154 -12.49 4.42 -5.95
C VAL A 154 -12.81 3.90 -7.34
N GLU A 155 -11.79 3.71 -8.16
CA GLU A 155 -11.92 3.32 -9.56
C GLU A 155 -10.99 2.17 -9.95
N THR A 156 -11.25 1.59 -11.11
CA THR A 156 -10.38 0.54 -11.67
C THR A 156 -9.86 1.02 -13.02
N LEU A 157 -8.54 1.18 -13.11
CA LEU A 157 -7.83 1.58 -14.33
C LEU A 157 -7.16 0.38 -14.98
N ALA A 158 -6.94 0.43 -16.30
CA ALA A 158 -6.12 -0.58 -16.95
C ALA A 158 -4.66 -0.50 -16.45
N ALA A 159 -3.96 -1.64 -16.42
CA ALA A 159 -2.59 -1.70 -15.92
C ALA A 159 -1.60 -0.81 -16.72
N THR A 160 -1.99 -0.43 -17.94
CA THR A 160 -1.20 0.41 -18.86
C THR A 160 -1.52 1.90 -18.75
N ASP A 161 -2.58 2.28 -18.04
CA ASP A 161 -3.05 3.68 -17.95
C ASP A 161 -2.25 4.47 -16.89
N LEU A 162 -0.92 4.49 -17.07
CA LEU A 162 -0.01 5.19 -16.16
C LEU A 162 -0.28 6.69 -16.12
N ALA A 163 -0.68 7.28 -17.26
CA ALA A 163 -1.01 8.69 -17.33
C ALA A 163 -2.17 9.05 -16.41
N ASP A 164 -3.24 8.26 -16.43
CA ASP A 164 -4.40 8.50 -15.57
C ASP A 164 -4.09 8.23 -14.10
N MET A 165 -3.26 7.20 -13.80
CA MET A 165 -2.81 6.94 -12.42
C MET A 165 -2.01 8.09 -11.82
N THR A 166 -1.27 8.85 -12.64
CA THR A 166 -0.35 9.92 -12.22
C THR A 166 -0.79 11.31 -12.70
N ALA A 167 -2.04 11.48 -13.10
CA ALA A 167 -2.56 12.71 -13.69
C ALA A 167 -2.44 13.97 -12.81
N GLY A 168 -2.20 13.81 -11.49
CA GLY A 168 -2.01 14.95 -10.57
C GLY A 168 -3.29 15.75 -10.26
N GLU A 169 -4.46 15.22 -10.62
CA GLU A 169 -5.75 15.87 -10.36
C GLU A 169 -6.16 15.83 -8.89
N TYR A 170 -5.57 14.89 -8.14
CA TYR A 170 -5.85 14.67 -6.72
C TYR A 170 -4.58 14.82 -5.89
N PRO A 171 -4.64 15.48 -4.72
CA PRO A 171 -3.48 15.68 -3.86
C PRO A 171 -2.89 14.39 -3.32
N LEU A 172 -3.69 13.32 -3.23
CA LEU A 172 -3.23 11.98 -2.90
C LEU A 172 -3.94 10.93 -3.77
N SER A 173 -3.16 10.06 -4.38
CA SER A 173 -3.67 8.88 -5.10
C SER A 173 -2.96 7.62 -4.61
N LEU A 174 -3.73 6.56 -4.37
CA LEU A 174 -3.22 5.28 -3.91
C LEU A 174 -3.60 4.22 -4.93
N PHE A 175 -2.70 3.31 -5.28
CA PHE A 175 -3.07 2.23 -6.18
C PHE A 175 -2.41 0.89 -5.85
N THR A 176 -3.09 -0.18 -6.26
CA THR A 176 -2.61 -1.56 -6.17
C THR A 176 -3.06 -2.38 -7.37
N CYS A 177 -2.45 -3.55 -7.57
CA CYS A 177 -2.95 -4.51 -8.55
C CYS A 177 -4.27 -5.11 -8.10
N ASN A 178 -5.18 -5.38 -9.05
CA ASN A 178 -6.28 -6.29 -8.78
C ASN A 178 -5.77 -7.74 -8.69
N TYR A 179 -6.64 -8.69 -8.32
CA TYR A 179 -6.27 -10.11 -8.19
C TYR A 179 -5.69 -10.73 -9.47
N SER A 180 -6.13 -10.30 -10.65
CA SER A 180 -5.64 -10.80 -11.92
C SER A 180 -4.33 -10.15 -12.37
N GLY A 181 -3.92 -9.04 -11.74
CA GLY A 181 -2.79 -8.21 -12.15
C GLY A 181 -3.02 -7.38 -13.42
N GLN A 182 -4.18 -7.51 -14.06
CA GLN A 182 -4.50 -6.87 -15.34
C GLN A 182 -5.06 -5.45 -15.19
N ALA A 183 -5.44 -5.07 -13.97
CA ALA A 183 -5.96 -3.75 -13.67
C ALA A 183 -5.39 -3.21 -12.36
N ARG A 184 -5.61 -1.92 -12.11
CA ARG A 184 -5.22 -1.22 -10.89
C ARG A 184 -6.48 -0.72 -10.19
N VAL A 185 -6.65 -1.11 -8.92
CA VAL A 185 -7.57 -0.44 -8.01
C VAL A 185 -6.90 0.85 -7.60
N THR A 186 -7.54 1.97 -7.87
CA THR A 186 -7.02 3.31 -7.61
C THR A 186 -8.00 4.05 -6.71
N VAL A 187 -7.49 4.64 -5.63
CA VAL A 187 -8.23 5.47 -4.68
C VAL A 187 -7.74 6.90 -4.85
N ARG A 188 -8.67 7.81 -5.15
CA ARG A 188 -8.43 9.23 -5.27
C ARG A 188 -8.90 9.93 -4.02
N CYS A 189 -8.05 10.77 -3.45
CA CYS A 189 -8.34 11.44 -2.19
C CYS A 189 -8.20 12.96 -2.37
N GLU A 190 -9.15 13.70 -1.84
CA GLU A 190 -9.11 15.15 -1.70
C GLU A 190 -8.56 15.52 -0.33
N ALA A 191 -7.90 16.65 -0.22
CA ALA A 191 -7.50 17.18 1.08
C ALA A 191 -8.75 17.51 1.90
N SER A 192 -8.79 17.02 3.14
CA SER A 192 -9.84 17.44 4.06
C SER A 192 -9.56 18.87 4.50
N ASP A 193 -10.55 19.73 4.40
CA ASP A 193 -10.46 21.07 5.00
C ASP A 193 -10.24 20.87 6.50
N ASP A 194 -9.14 21.40 7.02
CA ASP A 194 -8.84 21.37 8.45
C ASP A 194 -10.00 22.00 9.25
N LEU A 195 -10.58 21.20 10.14
CA LEU A 195 -11.54 21.67 11.15
C LEU A 195 -10.82 22.40 12.27
#